data_79e3d978a7f9a66847fca016179eae71
#
_entry.id   79e3d978a7f9a66847fca016179eae71
#
_cell.length_a   1.000
_cell.length_b   1.000
_cell.length_c   1.000
_cell.angle_alpha   90.00
_cell.angle_beta   90.00
_cell.angle_gamma   90.00
#
_symmetry.space_group_name_H-M   'P 1'
#
loop_
_entity.id
_entity.type
_entity.pdbx_description
1 polymer ?
#
loop_
_entity_poly.entity_id
_entity_poly.type
_entity_poly.pdbx_seq_one_letter_code
_entity_poly.pdbx_strand_id
1 'polypeptide(L)'
;MTTMIKCSFVIPVKEINDYVRGLIPRILLLEGNSFEIIIYPDSATDEVWEKTRQITTGSVGPAQKRNLAIRDAKGEILVFIDDDAFPKDDFLDVLKKDFEDENIVAVGGPAMTPKENKFWQRVSGATFLSSLSSGFPERYRPYGKKKFVADWPTVNLSIRKKAFEELGGFVGDYWPGEDTKLGFDLLVKKNAKILYDPELIVYHHRREGIVKHVKQISAYGLHRGFFAKRFSATSLNWRYFMPSLFVLFIIFGGILSYFSKIFLELYILGWIIYFVALL
;
A
#
# COMPACT_ATOMS: atom_id res chain seq x y z
N MET A 1 0.13 30.79 -16.17
CA MET A 1 0.99 29.60 -16.49
C MET A 1 0.84 28.63 -15.36
N THR A 2 0.14 27.54 -15.55
CA THR A 2 0.02 26.47 -14.54
C THR A 2 1.40 25.83 -14.44
N THR A 3 2.04 25.98 -13.29
CA THR A 3 3.36 25.36 -13.03
C THR A 3 3.19 23.86 -13.15
N MET A 4 3.86 23.22 -14.10
CA MET A 4 3.77 21.76 -14.25
C MET A 4 4.42 21.09 -13.04
N ILE A 5 3.63 20.45 -12.20
CA ILE A 5 4.10 19.67 -11.06
C ILE A 5 4.99 18.53 -11.58
N LYS A 6 6.24 18.46 -11.15
CA LYS A 6 7.18 17.41 -11.51
C LYS A 6 7.10 16.26 -10.53
N CYS A 7 7.03 15.02 -11.04
CA CYS A 7 6.97 13.80 -10.24
C CYS A 7 8.27 13.00 -10.37
N SER A 8 8.69 12.33 -9.29
CA SER A 8 9.75 11.31 -9.32
C SER A 8 9.18 9.99 -8.87
N PHE A 9 9.09 9.00 -9.78
CA PHE A 9 8.78 7.63 -9.43
C PHE A 9 9.99 7.02 -8.71
N VAL A 10 9.74 6.44 -7.54
CA VAL A 10 10.77 5.90 -6.63
C VAL A 10 10.53 4.41 -6.48
N ILE A 11 11.41 3.59 -7.06
CA ILE A 11 11.26 2.14 -7.15
C ILE A 11 12.39 1.47 -6.38
N PRO A 12 12.14 1.01 -5.13
CA PRO A 12 13.10 0.21 -4.39
C PRO A 12 13.03 -1.23 -4.87
N VAL A 13 14.15 -1.81 -5.25
CA VAL A 13 14.22 -3.21 -5.71
C VAL A 13 15.52 -3.85 -5.28
N LYS A 14 15.53 -5.16 -5.09
CA LYS A 14 16.77 -5.89 -4.80
C LYS A 14 17.63 -5.99 -6.06
N GLU A 15 17.02 -6.40 -7.16
CA GLU A 15 17.64 -6.59 -8.47
C GLU A 15 16.65 -6.21 -9.58
N ILE A 16 17.18 -5.84 -10.74
CA ILE A 16 16.34 -5.62 -11.92
C ILE A 16 15.74 -6.96 -12.35
N ASN A 17 14.47 -7.13 -12.09
CA ASN A 17 13.71 -8.33 -12.39
C ASN A 17 12.68 -8.09 -13.50
N ASP A 18 11.94 -9.12 -13.89
CA ASP A 18 10.96 -9.02 -14.97
C ASP A 18 9.78 -8.08 -14.65
N TYR A 19 9.46 -7.89 -13.38
CA TYR A 19 8.47 -6.90 -12.98
C TYR A 19 8.95 -5.48 -13.27
N VAL A 20 10.20 -5.13 -12.90
CA VAL A 20 10.80 -3.83 -13.24
C VAL A 20 10.82 -3.63 -14.74
N ARG A 21 11.25 -4.64 -15.54
CA ARG A 21 11.26 -4.58 -17.00
C ARG A 21 9.86 -4.38 -17.60
N GLY A 22 8.82 -4.88 -16.93
CA GLY A 22 7.43 -4.66 -17.31
C GLY A 22 6.85 -3.33 -16.82
N LEU A 23 7.33 -2.82 -15.67
CA LEU A 23 6.86 -1.58 -15.06
C LEU A 23 7.35 -0.33 -15.81
N ILE A 24 8.66 -0.27 -16.11
CA ILE A 24 9.26 0.93 -16.71
C ILE A 24 8.58 1.35 -18.02
N PRO A 25 8.36 0.47 -19.00
CA PRO A 25 7.64 0.84 -20.24
C PRO A 25 6.23 1.40 -19.96
N ARG A 26 5.51 0.87 -18.97
CA ARG A 26 4.17 1.35 -18.62
C ARG A 26 4.19 2.75 -18.01
N ILE A 27 5.19 3.07 -17.17
CA ILE A 27 5.37 4.44 -16.68
C ILE A 27 5.74 5.39 -17.83
N LEU A 28 6.59 4.95 -18.77
CA LEU A 28 6.99 5.76 -19.92
C LEU A 28 5.85 6.06 -20.91
N LEU A 29 4.79 5.23 -20.93
CA LEU A 29 3.57 5.46 -21.70
C LEU A 29 2.62 6.48 -21.07
N LEU A 30 2.82 6.87 -19.79
CA LEU A 30 2.00 7.89 -19.16
C LEU A 30 2.17 9.22 -19.89
N GLU A 31 1.06 9.90 -20.18
CA GLU A 31 1.08 11.16 -20.85
C GLU A 31 1.76 12.26 -20.03
N GLY A 32 2.50 13.14 -20.72
CA GLY A 32 3.20 14.27 -20.13
C GLY A 32 4.70 14.03 -19.88
N ASN A 33 5.47 15.14 -19.94
CA ASN A 33 6.94 15.12 -19.83
C ASN A 33 7.45 15.53 -18.43
N SER A 34 6.58 15.57 -17.43
CA SER A 34 6.90 16.14 -16.10
C SER A 34 7.25 15.07 -15.06
N PHE A 35 7.91 13.97 -15.46
CA PHE A 35 8.36 12.94 -14.53
C PHE A 35 9.75 12.39 -14.86
N GLU A 36 10.36 11.81 -13.85
CA GLU A 36 11.54 10.94 -13.93
C GLU A 36 11.28 9.63 -13.18
N ILE A 37 12.09 8.61 -13.44
CA ILE A 37 12.06 7.32 -12.79
C ILE A 37 13.41 7.08 -12.11
N ILE A 38 13.38 6.73 -10.83
CA ILE A 38 14.59 6.39 -10.08
C ILE A 38 14.42 4.98 -9.53
N ILE A 39 15.27 4.07 -9.97
CA ILE A 39 15.33 2.70 -9.48
C ILE A 39 16.49 2.62 -8.50
N TYR A 40 16.27 1.99 -7.35
CA TYR A 40 17.26 1.76 -6.31
C TYR A 40 17.56 0.26 -6.17
N PRO A 41 18.37 -0.35 -7.05
CA PRO A 41 18.78 -1.74 -6.95
C PRO A 41 19.95 -1.91 -5.96
N ASP A 42 20.16 -3.15 -5.46
CA ASP A 42 21.38 -3.48 -4.70
C ASP A 42 22.64 -3.33 -5.57
N SER A 43 22.52 -3.74 -6.86
CA SER A 43 23.54 -3.57 -7.88
C SER A 43 22.89 -3.09 -9.18
N ALA A 44 23.52 -2.16 -9.87
CA ALA A 44 23.06 -1.68 -11.17
C ALA A 44 23.30 -2.73 -12.26
N THR A 45 22.56 -2.62 -13.35
CA THR A 45 22.74 -3.37 -14.58
C THR A 45 23.07 -2.42 -15.73
N ASP A 46 23.48 -2.97 -16.88
CA ASP A 46 23.74 -2.18 -18.11
C ASP A 46 22.44 -1.80 -18.84
N GLU A 47 21.28 -2.20 -18.30
CA GLU A 47 19.99 -1.86 -18.90
C GLU A 47 19.70 -0.35 -18.74
N VAL A 48 19.32 0.29 -19.86
CA VAL A 48 19.05 1.73 -19.91
C VAL A 48 17.64 1.97 -20.44
N TRP A 49 16.89 2.84 -19.76
CA TRP A 49 15.57 3.31 -20.21
C TRP A 49 15.53 4.83 -20.22
N GLU A 50 14.70 5.38 -21.11
CA GLU A 50 14.46 6.82 -21.16
C GLU A 50 13.96 7.35 -19.82
N LYS A 51 14.29 8.59 -19.46
CA LYS A 51 13.89 9.27 -18.20
C LYS A 51 14.20 8.48 -16.91
N THR A 52 15.01 7.43 -16.98
CA THR A 52 15.26 6.49 -15.88
C THR A 52 16.71 6.53 -15.43
N ARG A 53 16.91 6.49 -14.12
CA ARG A 53 18.23 6.36 -13.50
C ARG A 53 18.25 5.16 -12.56
N GLN A 54 19.33 4.36 -12.62
CA GLN A 54 19.64 3.36 -11.60
C GLN A 54 20.66 3.95 -10.62
N ILE A 55 20.34 3.92 -9.33
CA ILE A 55 21.22 4.38 -8.26
C ILE A 55 21.47 3.20 -7.32
N THR A 56 22.66 2.65 -7.38
CA THR A 56 23.08 1.48 -6.59
C THR A 56 23.09 1.81 -5.10
N THR A 57 22.53 0.92 -4.29
CA THR A 57 22.40 1.13 -2.84
C THR A 57 23.16 0.13 -1.99
N GLY A 58 23.58 -1.00 -2.58
CA GLY A 58 23.94 -2.18 -1.82
C GLY A 58 22.72 -2.85 -1.19
N SER A 59 22.95 -3.88 -0.39
CA SER A 59 21.89 -4.66 0.28
C SER A 59 21.36 -3.92 1.51
N VAL A 60 20.45 -2.95 1.27
CA VAL A 60 19.74 -2.21 2.32
C VAL A 60 18.22 -2.40 2.17
N GLY A 61 17.48 -2.11 3.24
CA GLY A 61 16.02 -2.27 3.26
C GLY A 61 15.27 -1.27 2.36
N PRO A 62 14.01 -1.57 1.98
CA PRO A 62 13.25 -0.72 1.07
C PRO A 62 12.99 0.69 1.63
N ALA A 63 12.83 0.86 2.94
CA ALA A 63 12.70 2.16 3.58
C ALA A 63 13.93 3.05 3.34
N GLN A 64 15.14 2.48 3.52
CA GLN A 64 16.39 3.19 3.29
C GLN A 64 16.56 3.57 1.81
N LYS A 65 16.20 2.66 0.89
CA LYS A 65 16.21 2.94 -0.56
C LYS A 65 15.30 4.09 -0.93
N ARG A 66 14.06 4.10 -0.42
CA ARG A 66 13.11 5.18 -0.67
C ARG A 66 13.56 6.52 -0.10
N ASN A 67 14.28 6.52 1.04
CA ASN A 67 14.79 7.74 1.66
C ASN A 67 15.85 8.44 0.80
N LEU A 68 16.58 7.71 -0.04
CA LEU A 68 17.55 8.32 -0.95
C LEU A 68 16.89 9.30 -1.95
N ALA A 69 15.60 9.12 -2.22
CA ALA A 69 14.86 10.05 -3.05
C ALA A 69 14.81 11.49 -2.50
N ILE A 70 14.98 11.68 -1.19
CA ILE A 70 15.12 13.02 -0.60
C ILE A 70 16.26 13.78 -1.27
N ARG A 71 17.40 13.13 -1.48
CA ARG A 71 18.58 13.73 -2.13
C ARG A 71 18.50 13.68 -3.64
N ASP A 72 18.07 12.55 -4.19
CA ASP A 72 18.28 12.22 -5.60
C ASP A 72 17.15 12.64 -6.52
N ALA A 73 15.91 12.78 -6.00
CA ALA A 73 14.75 13.12 -6.79
C ALA A 73 14.73 14.63 -7.15
N LYS A 74 14.40 14.90 -8.42
CA LYS A 74 14.24 16.26 -8.97
C LYS A 74 12.78 16.73 -8.95
N GLY A 75 11.84 15.82 -8.77
CA GLY A 75 10.41 16.10 -8.70
C GLY A 75 10.00 16.72 -7.37
N GLU A 76 8.94 17.50 -7.40
CA GLU A 76 8.30 18.09 -6.22
C GLU A 76 7.43 17.05 -5.49
N ILE A 77 6.96 16.05 -6.23
CA ILE A 77 6.16 14.92 -5.72
C ILE A 77 6.96 13.64 -5.86
N LEU A 78 7.14 12.92 -4.76
CA LEU A 78 7.67 11.56 -4.74
C LEU A 78 6.51 10.58 -4.90
N VAL A 79 6.58 9.72 -5.91
CA VAL A 79 5.61 8.66 -6.18
C VAL A 79 6.26 7.33 -5.82
N PHE A 80 5.92 6.80 -4.66
CA PHE A 80 6.39 5.46 -4.26
C PHE A 80 5.55 4.41 -4.94
N ILE A 81 6.23 3.46 -5.57
CA ILE A 81 5.64 2.31 -6.24
C ILE A 81 6.58 1.11 -6.06
N ASP A 82 6.00 -0.07 -5.82
CA ASP A 82 6.79 -1.30 -5.70
C ASP A 82 7.12 -1.85 -7.10
N ASP A 83 8.17 -2.64 -7.22
CA ASP A 83 8.63 -3.22 -8.48
C ASP A 83 7.58 -4.12 -9.15
N ASP A 84 6.71 -4.75 -8.36
CA ASP A 84 5.63 -5.62 -8.80
C ASP A 84 4.25 -4.90 -8.94
N ALA A 85 4.28 -3.57 -9.07
CA ALA A 85 3.11 -2.74 -9.31
C ALA A 85 3.29 -1.84 -10.54
N PHE A 86 2.19 -1.38 -11.14
CA PHE A 86 2.23 -0.44 -12.26
C PHE A 86 1.01 0.50 -12.26
N PRO A 87 1.18 1.77 -12.69
CA PRO A 87 0.10 2.74 -12.68
C PRO A 87 -0.92 2.49 -13.79
N LYS A 88 -2.16 2.97 -13.58
CA LYS A 88 -3.17 3.11 -14.63
C LYS A 88 -2.79 4.26 -15.58
N ASP A 89 -3.27 4.25 -16.81
CA ASP A 89 -2.87 5.19 -17.87
C ASP A 89 -3.10 6.68 -17.50
N ASP A 90 -4.16 6.99 -16.76
CA ASP A 90 -4.51 8.36 -16.32
C ASP A 90 -3.89 8.77 -14.96
N PHE A 91 -3.00 7.95 -14.42
CA PHE A 91 -2.44 8.11 -13.07
C PHE A 91 -1.85 9.51 -12.82
N LEU A 92 -1.06 10.03 -13.77
CA LEU A 92 -0.42 11.34 -13.59
C LEU A 92 -1.42 12.49 -13.63
N ASP A 93 -2.49 12.38 -14.40
CA ASP A 93 -3.51 13.43 -14.48
C ASP A 93 -4.33 13.50 -13.19
N VAL A 94 -4.72 12.34 -12.65
CA VAL A 94 -5.38 12.25 -11.34
C VAL A 94 -4.47 12.80 -10.25
N LEU A 95 -3.20 12.37 -10.23
CA LEU A 95 -2.22 12.80 -9.23
C LEU A 95 -1.99 14.31 -9.24
N LYS A 96 -1.81 14.90 -10.43
CA LYS A 96 -1.60 16.35 -10.59
C LYS A 96 -2.79 17.14 -10.08
N LYS A 97 -4.01 16.72 -10.44
CA LYS A 97 -5.25 17.35 -9.99
C LYS A 97 -5.37 17.34 -8.46
N ASP A 98 -4.99 16.25 -7.80
CA ASP A 98 -5.00 16.17 -6.34
C ASP A 98 -4.00 17.13 -5.69
N PHE A 99 -2.82 17.29 -6.28
CA PHE A 99 -1.78 18.20 -5.77
C PHE A 99 -1.92 19.65 -6.24
N GLU A 100 -2.95 20.02 -7.02
CA GLU A 100 -3.32 21.42 -7.26
C GLU A 100 -3.70 22.13 -5.95
N ASP A 101 -4.32 21.42 -5.02
CA ASP A 101 -4.52 21.91 -3.65
C ASP A 101 -3.21 21.82 -2.86
N GLU A 102 -2.62 22.97 -2.55
CA GLU A 102 -1.36 23.05 -1.80
C GLU A 102 -1.44 22.48 -0.39
N ASN A 103 -2.64 22.35 0.18
CA ASN A 103 -2.85 21.75 1.49
C ASN A 103 -2.77 20.21 1.45
N ILE A 104 -2.86 19.60 0.29
CA ILE A 104 -2.68 18.15 0.13
C ILE A 104 -1.19 17.84 0.20
N VAL A 105 -0.81 17.14 1.28
CA VAL A 105 0.58 16.76 1.56
C VAL A 105 0.91 15.39 0.97
N ALA A 106 -0.03 14.45 1.03
CA ALA A 106 0.13 13.09 0.53
C ALA A 106 -1.19 12.55 -0.03
N VAL A 107 -1.08 11.71 -1.05
CA VAL A 107 -2.21 11.07 -1.74
C VAL A 107 -1.92 9.58 -1.85
N GLY A 108 -2.94 8.76 -1.62
CA GLY A 108 -2.88 7.32 -1.82
C GLY A 108 -4.11 6.81 -2.56
N GLY A 109 -3.94 5.79 -3.35
CA GLY A 109 -5.02 5.18 -4.12
C GLY A 109 -5.02 3.65 -4.05
N PRO A 110 -6.04 2.97 -4.58
CA PRO A 110 -6.14 1.52 -4.53
C PRO A 110 -5.06 0.82 -5.35
N ALA A 111 -4.58 -0.32 -4.82
CA ALA A 111 -3.67 -1.22 -5.51
C ALA A 111 -4.44 -2.48 -5.94
N MET A 112 -4.98 -2.45 -7.16
CA MET A 112 -5.84 -3.48 -7.71
C MET A 112 -5.05 -4.71 -8.15
N THR A 113 -5.65 -5.88 -8.07
CA THR A 113 -5.06 -7.10 -8.63
C THR A 113 -5.27 -7.13 -10.14
N PRO A 114 -4.20 -7.24 -10.97
CA PRO A 114 -4.33 -7.35 -12.42
C PRO A 114 -5.17 -8.56 -12.84
N LYS A 115 -5.97 -8.41 -13.89
CA LYS A 115 -6.83 -9.49 -14.39
C LYS A 115 -6.02 -10.65 -14.98
N GLU A 116 -4.86 -10.35 -15.55
CA GLU A 116 -3.91 -11.28 -16.17
C GLU A 116 -3.11 -12.10 -15.14
N ASN A 117 -3.25 -11.81 -13.86
CA ASN A 117 -2.58 -12.57 -12.82
C ASN A 117 -3.01 -14.04 -12.83
N LYS A 118 -2.08 -14.94 -12.44
CA LYS A 118 -2.33 -16.37 -12.29
C LYS A 118 -3.43 -16.65 -11.27
N PHE A 119 -4.04 -17.82 -11.35
CA PHE A 119 -5.16 -18.22 -10.49
C PHE A 119 -4.92 -17.93 -9.00
N TRP A 120 -3.80 -18.41 -8.44
CA TRP A 120 -3.51 -18.21 -7.01
C TRP A 120 -3.23 -16.77 -6.61
N GLN A 121 -2.68 -15.97 -7.51
CA GLN A 121 -2.53 -14.52 -7.30
C GLN A 121 -3.89 -13.83 -7.27
N ARG A 122 -4.82 -14.23 -8.14
CA ARG A 122 -6.20 -13.71 -8.15
C ARG A 122 -6.96 -14.11 -6.90
N VAL A 123 -6.81 -15.36 -6.44
CA VAL A 123 -7.36 -15.83 -5.15
C VAL A 123 -6.82 -14.98 -3.99
N SER A 124 -5.50 -14.77 -3.94
CA SER A 124 -4.88 -13.87 -2.96
C SER A 124 -5.46 -12.45 -3.01
N GLY A 125 -5.66 -11.90 -4.21
CA GLY A 125 -6.29 -10.61 -4.41
C GLY A 125 -7.73 -10.55 -3.92
N ALA A 126 -8.52 -11.59 -4.21
CA ALA A 126 -9.93 -11.65 -3.82
C ALA A 126 -10.12 -11.64 -2.29
N THR A 127 -9.21 -12.28 -1.54
CA THR A 127 -9.28 -12.24 -0.06
C THR A 127 -9.15 -10.82 0.50
N PHE A 128 -8.40 -9.95 -0.14
CA PHE A 128 -8.24 -8.56 0.28
C PHE A 128 -9.44 -7.66 -0.06
N LEU A 129 -10.33 -8.09 -0.96
CA LEU A 129 -11.53 -7.32 -1.32
C LEU A 129 -12.63 -7.42 -0.26
N SER A 130 -12.63 -8.46 0.56
CA SER A 130 -13.61 -8.65 1.61
C SER A 130 -13.34 -7.74 2.80
N SER A 131 -14.35 -7.00 3.23
CA SER A 131 -14.30 -6.19 4.45
C SER A 131 -14.09 -7.03 5.71
N LEU A 132 -14.47 -8.32 5.67
CA LEU A 132 -14.33 -9.25 6.78
C LEU A 132 -12.90 -9.77 6.92
N SER A 133 -12.12 -9.83 5.82
CA SER A 133 -10.74 -10.35 5.87
C SER A 133 -9.70 -9.24 5.98
N SER A 134 -9.81 -8.17 5.19
CA SER A 134 -8.84 -7.08 5.17
C SER A 134 -9.23 -5.87 6.01
N GLY A 135 -10.54 -5.68 6.24
CA GLY A 135 -11.09 -4.50 6.89
C GLY A 135 -11.04 -3.20 6.07
N PHE A 136 -10.25 -3.17 4.99
CA PHE A 136 -9.95 -1.96 4.21
C PHE A 136 -10.00 -2.25 2.70
N PRO A 137 -11.17 -2.56 2.12
CA PRO A 137 -11.29 -2.88 0.69
C PRO A 137 -10.86 -1.71 -0.21
N GLU A 138 -10.93 -0.47 0.27
CA GLU A 138 -10.47 0.73 -0.43
C GLU A 138 -8.98 0.71 -0.77
N ARG A 139 -8.17 -0.11 -0.10
CA ARG A 139 -6.75 -0.31 -0.44
C ARG A 139 -6.55 -1.19 -1.68
N TYR A 140 -7.58 -1.94 -2.08
CA TYR A 140 -7.48 -3.00 -3.09
C TYR A 140 -8.45 -2.84 -4.26
N ARG A 141 -9.41 -1.94 -4.14
CA ARG A 141 -10.34 -1.54 -5.23
C ARG A 141 -10.84 -0.11 -5.01
N PRO A 142 -11.27 0.59 -6.06
CA PRO A 142 -12.00 1.84 -5.91
C PRO A 142 -13.22 1.62 -5.00
N TYR A 143 -13.33 2.39 -3.93
CA TYR A 143 -14.39 2.24 -2.96
C TYR A 143 -14.77 3.57 -2.32
N GLY A 144 -16.03 3.99 -2.48
CA GLY A 144 -16.52 5.24 -1.92
C GLY A 144 -15.99 6.48 -2.65
N LYS A 145 -15.87 7.57 -1.90
CA LYS A 145 -15.41 8.88 -2.38
C LYS A 145 -14.03 9.22 -1.80
N LYS A 146 -13.41 10.26 -2.34
CA LYS A 146 -12.20 10.88 -1.73
C LYS A 146 -12.44 11.16 -0.25
N LYS A 147 -11.46 10.81 0.58
CA LYS A 147 -11.50 11.00 2.04
C LYS A 147 -10.11 11.08 2.61
N PHE A 148 -9.96 11.69 3.77
CA PHE A 148 -8.70 11.66 4.49
C PHE A 148 -8.55 10.39 5.33
N VAL A 149 -7.38 9.77 5.26
CA VAL A 149 -7.02 8.55 5.97
C VAL A 149 -5.75 8.74 6.80
N ALA A 150 -5.58 7.91 7.82
CA ALA A 150 -4.48 8.05 8.76
C ALA A 150 -3.18 7.38 8.29
N ASP A 151 -3.28 6.33 7.48
CA ASP A 151 -2.14 5.63 6.89
C ASP A 151 -2.49 5.07 5.51
N TRP A 152 -1.48 4.87 4.66
CA TRP A 152 -1.64 4.27 3.33
C TRP A 152 -0.39 3.49 2.92
N PRO A 153 -0.55 2.31 2.25
CA PRO A 153 0.58 1.50 1.82
C PRO A 153 1.43 2.17 0.74
N THR A 154 2.76 2.02 0.85
CA THR A 154 3.73 2.61 -0.08
C THR A 154 3.65 2.09 -1.52
N VAL A 155 2.96 0.98 -1.77
CA VAL A 155 2.73 0.47 -3.12
C VAL A 155 1.98 1.46 -4.02
N ASN A 156 1.22 2.39 -3.43
CA ASN A 156 0.56 3.50 -4.12
C ASN A 156 0.42 4.69 -3.18
N LEU A 157 1.55 5.31 -2.86
CA LEU A 157 1.61 6.49 -2.02
C LEU A 157 2.45 7.57 -2.69
N SER A 158 1.88 8.75 -2.84
CA SER A 158 2.58 9.92 -3.33
C SER A 158 2.61 11.00 -2.26
N ILE A 159 3.72 11.71 -2.14
CA ILE A 159 3.92 12.73 -1.10
C ILE A 159 4.73 13.90 -1.64
N ARG A 160 4.44 15.12 -1.16
CA ARG A 160 5.30 16.26 -1.43
C ARG A 160 6.71 16.02 -0.87
N LYS A 161 7.72 16.13 -1.73
CA LYS A 161 9.12 15.89 -1.35
C LYS A 161 9.53 16.70 -0.13
N LYS A 162 9.16 17.99 -0.09
CA LYS A 162 9.44 18.87 1.05
C LYS A 162 8.88 18.31 2.37
N ALA A 163 7.64 17.85 2.37
CA ALA A 163 7.03 17.27 3.58
C ALA A 163 7.71 15.97 4.00
N PHE A 164 8.08 15.13 3.03
CA PHE A 164 8.80 13.89 3.30
C PHE A 164 10.19 14.13 3.90
N GLU A 165 10.90 15.13 3.38
CA GLU A 165 12.20 15.57 3.90
C GLU A 165 12.09 16.13 5.33
N GLU A 166 11.11 17.01 5.59
CA GLU A 166 10.87 17.59 6.91
C GLU A 166 10.47 16.55 7.97
N LEU A 167 9.90 15.42 7.56
CA LEU A 167 9.60 14.28 8.43
C LEU A 167 10.82 13.39 8.67
N GLY A 168 11.90 13.53 7.88
CA GLY A 168 13.09 12.69 7.92
C GLY A 168 12.93 11.37 7.17
N GLY A 169 11.93 11.26 6.31
CA GLY A 169 11.67 10.06 5.50
C GLY A 169 11.02 8.91 6.28
N PHE A 170 11.18 7.69 5.76
CA PHE A 170 10.75 6.46 6.43
C PHE A 170 11.72 6.04 7.53
N VAL A 171 11.21 5.51 8.62
CA VAL A 171 12.02 4.94 9.71
C VAL A 171 12.14 3.43 9.48
N GLY A 172 13.34 2.97 9.10
CA GLY A 172 13.61 1.59 8.67
C GLY A 172 13.35 0.51 9.72
N ASP A 173 13.47 0.85 11.01
CA ASP A 173 13.23 -0.07 12.13
C ASP A 173 11.77 -0.57 12.21
N TYR A 174 10.86 0.07 11.49
CA TYR A 174 9.43 -0.29 11.47
C TYR A 174 9.03 -1.14 10.27
N TRP A 175 9.98 -1.60 9.45
CA TRP A 175 9.66 -2.49 8.32
C TRP A 175 9.26 -3.92 8.78
N PRO A 176 8.17 -4.50 8.25
CA PRO A 176 7.17 -3.94 7.35
C PRO A 176 6.14 -3.11 8.12
N GLY A 177 6.00 -1.82 7.77
CA GLY A 177 5.05 -0.87 8.39
C GLY A 177 5.62 0.52 8.56
N GLU A 178 6.72 0.83 7.87
CA GLU A 178 7.30 2.16 7.75
C GLU A 178 6.31 3.19 7.21
N ASP A 179 5.35 2.75 6.39
CA ASP A 179 4.22 3.52 5.89
C ASP A 179 3.26 3.94 7.01
N THR A 180 2.96 3.01 7.92
CA THR A 180 2.14 3.30 9.10
C THR A 180 2.81 4.32 10.03
N LYS A 181 4.14 4.21 10.19
CA LYS A 181 4.92 5.19 10.97
C LYS A 181 4.91 6.56 10.28
N LEU A 182 5.06 6.61 8.95
CA LEU A 182 4.99 7.86 8.19
C LEU A 182 3.61 8.52 8.34
N GLY A 183 2.52 7.75 8.24
CA GLY A 183 1.16 8.25 8.45
C GLY A 183 0.96 8.83 9.86
N PHE A 184 1.52 8.16 10.88
CA PHE A 184 1.52 8.68 12.25
C PHE A 184 2.30 10.01 12.36
N ASP A 185 3.49 10.10 11.76
CA ASP A 185 4.30 11.31 11.78
C ASP A 185 3.64 12.46 11.01
N LEU A 186 2.99 12.20 9.87
CA LEU A 186 2.16 13.19 9.17
C LEU A 186 1.09 13.77 10.09
N LEU A 187 0.35 12.91 10.79
CA LEU A 187 -0.71 13.35 11.68
C LEU A 187 -0.16 14.16 12.87
N VAL A 188 0.86 13.63 13.56
CA VAL A 188 1.31 14.20 14.83
C VAL A 188 2.23 15.41 14.65
N LYS A 189 3.15 15.37 13.67
CA LYS A 189 4.15 16.41 13.45
C LYS A 189 3.69 17.51 12.49
N LYS A 190 2.79 17.18 11.55
CA LYS A 190 2.32 18.09 10.51
C LYS A 190 0.84 18.45 10.62
N ASN A 191 0.10 17.79 11.52
CA ASN A 191 -1.37 17.88 11.56
C ASN A 191 -2.01 17.61 10.18
N ALA A 192 -1.40 16.73 9.40
CA ALA A 192 -1.80 16.38 8.06
C ALA A 192 -2.27 14.93 7.97
N LYS A 193 -3.10 14.63 6.99
CA LYS A 193 -3.57 13.27 6.68
C LYS A 193 -3.34 12.99 5.21
N ILE A 194 -3.37 11.71 4.85
CA ILE A 194 -3.24 11.26 3.48
C ILE A 194 -4.61 11.37 2.81
N LEU A 195 -4.69 11.99 1.64
CA LEU A 195 -5.90 11.97 0.83
C LEU A 195 -5.99 10.59 0.14
N TYR A 196 -7.05 9.85 0.40
CA TYR A 196 -7.41 8.70 -0.42
C TYR A 196 -8.19 9.18 -1.64
N ASP A 197 -7.69 8.83 -2.84
CA ASP A 197 -8.41 9.00 -4.10
C ASP A 197 -8.71 7.64 -4.74
N PRO A 198 -10.00 7.27 -4.92
CA PRO A 198 -10.38 6.02 -5.58
C PRO A 198 -9.99 5.95 -7.06
N GLU A 199 -9.70 7.07 -7.71
CA GLU A 199 -9.30 7.14 -9.12
C GLU A 199 -7.78 7.01 -9.32
N LEU A 200 -6.97 7.25 -8.27
CA LEU A 200 -5.51 7.10 -8.31
C LEU A 200 -5.12 5.62 -8.23
N ILE A 201 -5.28 4.90 -9.32
CA ILE A 201 -5.17 3.44 -9.36
C ILE A 201 -3.77 2.99 -9.77
N VAL A 202 -3.23 2.00 -9.02
CA VAL A 202 -2.15 1.13 -9.49
C VAL A 202 -2.64 -0.31 -9.54
N TYR A 203 -2.01 -1.10 -10.41
CA TYR A 203 -2.18 -2.56 -10.44
C TYR A 203 -0.99 -3.19 -9.73
N HIS A 204 -1.25 -4.17 -8.85
CA HIS A 204 -0.22 -4.80 -8.02
C HIS A 204 -0.33 -6.32 -8.10
N HIS A 205 0.72 -6.98 -8.58
CA HIS A 205 0.81 -8.43 -8.66
C HIS A 205 0.86 -9.04 -7.26
N ARG A 206 -0.04 -10.00 -7.01
CA ARG A 206 -0.14 -10.63 -5.70
C ARG A 206 0.82 -11.79 -5.56
N ARG A 207 1.09 -12.18 -4.31
CA ARG A 207 1.91 -13.35 -4.01
C ARG A 207 1.26 -14.62 -4.57
N GLU A 208 2.05 -15.44 -5.24
CA GLU A 208 1.61 -16.71 -5.79
C GLU A 208 1.65 -17.80 -4.72
N GLY A 209 0.51 -18.45 -4.49
CA GLY A 209 0.38 -19.60 -3.58
C GLY A 209 -0.04 -19.24 -2.15
N ILE A 210 -0.78 -20.18 -1.53
CA ILE A 210 -1.37 -20.01 -0.20
C ILE A 210 -0.31 -19.78 0.87
N VAL A 211 0.79 -20.53 0.84
CA VAL A 211 1.84 -20.42 1.87
C VAL A 211 2.46 -19.03 1.91
N LYS A 212 2.78 -18.45 0.74
CA LYS A 212 3.34 -17.10 0.65
C LYS A 212 2.32 -16.06 1.11
N HIS A 213 1.04 -16.24 0.76
CA HIS A 213 -0.05 -15.38 1.21
C HIS A 213 -0.21 -15.41 2.73
N VAL A 214 -0.32 -16.59 3.34
CA VAL A 214 -0.46 -16.76 4.80
C VAL A 214 0.73 -16.15 5.53
N LYS A 215 1.96 -16.38 5.06
CA LYS A 215 3.16 -15.76 5.64
C LYS A 215 3.09 -14.22 5.61
N GLN A 216 2.62 -13.64 4.51
CA GLN A 216 2.46 -12.19 4.36
C GLN A 216 1.42 -11.63 5.35
N ILE A 217 0.23 -12.24 5.42
CA ILE A 217 -0.81 -11.77 6.35
C ILE A 217 -0.42 -11.96 7.81
N SER A 218 0.29 -13.03 8.14
CA SER A 218 0.81 -13.26 9.50
C SER A 218 1.79 -12.16 9.91
N ALA A 219 2.70 -11.76 9.02
CA ALA A 219 3.60 -10.65 9.27
C ALA A 219 2.83 -9.34 9.48
N TYR A 220 1.83 -9.06 8.64
CA TYR A 220 0.96 -7.87 8.81
C TYR A 220 0.23 -7.89 10.16
N GLY A 221 -0.33 -9.04 10.57
CA GLY A 221 -1.02 -9.18 11.84
C GLY A 221 -0.13 -8.87 13.05
N LEU A 222 1.10 -9.39 13.07
CA LEU A 222 2.09 -9.12 14.12
C LEU A 222 2.41 -7.62 14.22
N HIS A 223 2.71 -6.98 13.10
CA HIS A 223 3.03 -5.56 13.07
C HIS A 223 1.82 -4.69 13.45
N ARG A 224 0.61 -5.05 13.04
CA ARG A 224 -0.61 -4.31 13.43
C ARG A 224 -0.87 -4.36 14.92
N GLY A 225 -0.63 -5.51 15.58
CA GLY A 225 -0.70 -5.61 17.04
C GLY A 225 0.31 -4.70 17.75
N PHE A 226 1.55 -4.66 17.25
CA PHE A 226 2.59 -3.77 17.75
C PHE A 226 2.22 -2.29 17.57
N PHE A 227 1.75 -1.91 16.39
CA PHE A 227 1.40 -0.52 16.06
C PHE A 227 0.13 -0.04 16.78
N ALA A 228 -0.85 -0.92 17.00
CA ALA A 228 -2.03 -0.58 17.79
C ALA A 228 -1.66 -0.07 19.20
N LYS A 229 -0.61 -0.64 19.80
CA LYS A 229 -0.08 -0.20 21.10
C LYS A 229 0.78 1.07 20.98
N ARG A 230 1.62 1.18 19.94
CA ARG A 230 2.64 2.23 19.85
C ARG A 230 2.16 3.48 19.11
N PHE A 231 1.29 3.32 18.13
CA PHE A 231 0.73 4.40 17.28
C PHE A 231 -0.80 4.37 17.31
N SER A 232 -1.38 4.40 18.50
CA SER A 232 -2.82 4.23 18.71
C SER A 232 -3.67 5.23 17.90
N ALA A 233 -3.18 6.45 17.71
CA ALA A 233 -3.88 7.49 16.95
C ALA A 233 -4.18 7.13 15.49
N THR A 234 -3.35 6.27 14.88
CA THR A 234 -3.50 5.84 13.48
C THR A 234 -3.81 4.36 13.32
N SER A 235 -3.42 3.53 14.30
CA SER A 235 -3.43 2.08 14.19
C SER A 235 -4.41 1.36 15.11
N LEU A 236 -4.98 2.05 16.12
CA LEU A 236 -6.02 1.46 16.97
C LEU A 236 -7.38 1.58 16.26
N ASN A 237 -7.59 0.77 15.24
CA ASN A 237 -8.84 0.70 14.50
C ASN A 237 -9.44 -0.71 14.64
N TRP A 238 -10.71 -0.81 15.06
CA TRP A 238 -11.40 -2.07 15.30
C TRP A 238 -11.38 -3.02 14.08
N ARG A 239 -11.32 -2.48 12.86
CA ARG A 239 -11.24 -3.27 11.63
C ARG A 239 -10.00 -4.17 11.57
N TYR A 240 -8.88 -3.76 12.17
CA TYR A 240 -7.68 -4.60 12.23
C TYR A 240 -7.84 -5.83 13.14
N PHE A 241 -8.84 -5.82 14.02
CA PHE A 241 -9.12 -6.92 14.94
C PHE A 241 -10.13 -7.94 14.39
N MET A 242 -10.74 -7.67 13.21
CA MET A 242 -11.71 -8.58 12.61
C MET A 242 -11.20 -10.02 12.47
N PRO A 243 -9.98 -10.29 11.97
CA PRO A 243 -9.48 -11.66 11.90
C PRO A 243 -9.34 -12.32 13.29
N SER A 244 -8.92 -11.55 14.30
CA SER A 244 -8.81 -12.05 15.69
C SER A 244 -10.19 -12.35 16.28
N LEU A 245 -11.17 -11.48 16.06
CA LEU A 245 -12.55 -11.71 16.48
C LEU A 245 -13.14 -12.95 15.81
N PHE A 246 -12.83 -13.19 14.55
CA PHE A 246 -13.26 -14.39 13.84
C PHE A 246 -12.64 -15.66 14.42
N VAL A 247 -11.35 -15.65 14.77
CA VAL A 247 -10.69 -16.77 15.45
C VAL A 247 -11.31 -17.03 16.83
N LEU A 248 -11.58 -15.96 17.59
CA LEU A 248 -12.27 -16.10 18.88
C LEU A 248 -13.68 -16.67 18.72
N PHE A 249 -14.43 -16.24 17.71
CA PHE A 249 -15.73 -16.79 17.37
C PHE A 249 -15.65 -18.30 17.08
N ILE A 250 -14.67 -18.75 16.29
CA ILE A 250 -14.47 -20.17 15.98
C ILE A 250 -14.19 -20.96 17.26
N ILE A 251 -13.23 -20.53 18.07
CA ILE A 251 -12.77 -21.25 19.26
C ILE A 251 -13.85 -21.23 20.33
N PHE A 252 -14.25 -20.05 20.78
CA PHE A 252 -15.20 -19.93 21.89
C PHE A 252 -16.62 -20.32 21.50
N GLY A 253 -17.06 -20.00 20.27
CA GLY A 253 -18.34 -20.44 19.75
C GLY A 253 -18.43 -21.96 19.69
N GLY A 254 -17.39 -22.63 19.20
CA GLY A 254 -17.30 -24.10 19.19
C GLY A 254 -17.34 -24.71 20.61
N ILE A 255 -16.57 -24.16 21.56
CA ILE A 255 -16.57 -24.63 22.95
C ILE A 255 -17.94 -24.42 23.60
N LEU A 256 -18.50 -23.22 23.52
CA LEU A 256 -19.77 -22.88 24.17
C LEU A 256 -20.96 -23.64 23.57
N SER A 257 -20.90 -23.93 22.27
CA SER A 257 -21.94 -24.75 21.60
C SER A 257 -22.05 -26.18 22.15
N TYR A 258 -20.96 -26.69 22.72
CA TYR A 258 -20.98 -28.02 23.37
C TYR A 258 -21.79 -28.03 24.68
N PHE A 259 -21.84 -26.90 25.40
CA PHE A 259 -22.48 -26.81 26.71
C PHE A 259 -23.94 -26.30 26.67
N SER A 260 -24.38 -25.72 25.56
CA SER A 260 -25.73 -25.16 25.50
C SER A 260 -26.28 -25.14 24.07
N LYS A 261 -27.54 -25.60 23.94
CA LYS A 261 -28.28 -25.60 22.69
C LYS A 261 -28.44 -24.17 22.12
N ILE A 262 -28.64 -23.17 22.98
CA ILE A 262 -28.77 -21.78 22.57
C ILE A 262 -27.45 -21.31 21.94
N PHE A 263 -26.31 -21.61 22.55
CA PHE A 263 -25.01 -21.25 21.97
C PHE A 263 -24.74 -22.01 20.66
N LEU A 264 -25.19 -23.23 20.51
CA LEU A 264 -25.09 -23.98 19.25
C LEU A 264 -25.90 -23.27 18.14
N GLU A 265 -27.15 -22.87 18.43
CA GLU A 265 -27.98 -22.16 17.47
C GLU A 265 -27.37 -20.81 17.05
N LEU A 266 -26.85 -20.04 18.01
CA LEU A 266 -26.14 -18.79 17.74
C LEU A 266 -24.85 -19.00 16.93
N TYR A 267 -24.12 -20.06 17.20
CA TYR A 267 -22.90 -20.41 16.47
C TYR A 267 -23.21 -20.78 15.02
N ILE A 268 -24.25 -21.60 14.80
CA ILE A 268 -24.72 -21.93 13.44
C ILE A 268 -25.19 -20.68 12.70
N LEU A 269 -25.97 -19.84 13.36
CA LEU A 269 -26.42 -18.56 12.78
C LEU A 269 -25.24 -17.66 12.39
N GLY A 270 -24.21 -17.59 13.23
CA GLY A 270 -22.98 -16.85 12.93
C GLY A 270 -22.28 -17.37 11.67
N TRP A 271 -22.20 -18.68 11.49
CA TRP A 271 -21.66 -19.28 10.27
C TRP A 271 -22.53 -18.98 9.04
N ILE A 272 -23.85 -19.04 9.17
CA ILE A 272 -24.76 -18.68 8.07
C ILE A 272 -24.54 -17.21 7.64
N ILE A 273 -24.50 -16.29 8.61
CA ILE A 273 -24.23 -14.87 8.35
C ILE A 273 -22.88 -14.69 7.66
N TYR A 274 -21.85 -15.38 8.15
CA TYR A 274 -20.50 -15.31 7.56
C TYR A 274 -20.51 -15.74 6.09
N PHE A 275 -21.10 -16.90 5.77
CA PHE A 275 -21.15 -17.40 4.39
C PHE A 275 -22.04 -16.54 3.48
N VAL A 276 -23.14 -16.01 3.97
CA VAL A 276 -23.98 -15.06 3.21
C VAL A 276 -23.23 -13.77 2.91
N ALA A 277 -22.41 -13.28 3.84
CA ALA A 277 -21.62 -12.08 3.65
C ALA A 277 -20.42 -12.25 2.69
N LEU A 278 -20.06 -13.51 2.35
CA LEU A 278 -19.03 -13.82 1.36
C LEU A 278 -19.57 -13.92 -0.08
N LEU A 279 -20.90 -14.05 -0.25
CA LEU A 279 -21.59 -14.09 -1.56
C LEU A 279 -21.87 -12.68 -2.07
#